data_245d025a1e53bd70e4793d26cf9efb16
#
_entry.id   245d025a1e53bd70e4793d26cf9efb16
#
_cell.length_a   1.000
_cell.length_b   1.000
_cell.length_c   1.000
_cell.angle_alpha   90.00
_cell.angle_beta   90.00
_cell.angle_gamma   90.00
#
_symmetry.space_group_name_H-M   'P 1'
#
loop_
_entity.id
_entity.type
_entity.pdbx_description
1 polymer ?
#
loop_
_entity_poly.entity_id
_entity_poly.type
_entity_poly.pdbx_seq_one_letter_code
_entity_poly.pdbx_strand_id
1 'polypeptide(L)'
;MRTLVFDVAGEYGQFKKPYSPMSPVSYPFPPPTAVLGMLGAIAGYDKTEYHERLGWRTARIGIAPQAPVRAFRAAINLLQTKDGVDSYFRPRAGQNTHTQVPFEFLREPRFRLYVAGLKEDATNRLAEQLASGRTAYTVSL
;
A
#
# COMPACT_ATOMS: atom_id res chain seq x y z
N MET A 1 -12.41 6.67 23.41
CA MET A 1 -11.97 5.88 22.23
C MET A 1 -10.50 6.23 21.98
N ARG A 2 -9.66 5.23 21.93
CA ARG A 2 -8.23 5.39 21.71
C ARG A 2 -7.94 5.61 20.22
N THR A 3 -7.13 6.59 19.90
CA THR A 3 -6.71 6.90 18.53
C THR A 3 -5.21 6.69 18.40
N LEU A 4 -4.81 5.92 17.40
CA LEU A 4 -3.42 5.81 16.98
C LEU A 4 -3.12 6.95 15.99
N VAL A 5 -2.00 7.63 16.20
CA VAL A 5 -1.54 8.71 15.30
C VAL A 5 -0.10 8.40 14.91
N PHE A 6 0.16 8.31 13.62
CA PHE A 6 1.50 8.03 13.11
C PHE A 6 1.66 8.55 11.68
N ASP A 7 2.90 8.72 11.26
CA ASP A 7 3.24 9.19 9.93
C ASP A 7 3.72 8.05 9.05
N VAL A 8 3.34 8.09 7.78
CA VAL A 8 3.88 7.25 6.72
C VAL A 8 4.53 8.13 5.66
N ALA A 9 5.70 7.73 5.20
CA ALA A 9 6.46 8.45 4.19
C ALA A 9 7.27 7.48 3.33
N GLY A 10 7.55 7.87 2.09
CA GLY A 10 8.39 7.11 1.18
C GLY A 10 8.98 8.02 0.11
N GLU A 11 9.90 7.51 -0.70
CA GLU A 11 10.40 8.22 -1.87
C GLU A 11 9.36 8.27 -2.98
N TYR A 12 8.69 7.14 -3.19
CA TYR A 12 7.57 6.99 -4.11
C TYR A 12 6.46 6.16 -3.46
N GLY A 13 5.24 6.41 -3.88
CA GLY A 13 4.09 5.62 -3.49
C GLY A 13 3.07 5.52 -4.61
N GLN A 14 2.25 4.48 -4.58
CA GLN A 14 1.13 4.33 -5.50
C GLN A 14 -0.07 3.73 -4.78
N PHE A 15 -1.17 4.45 -4.83
CA PHE A 15 -2.48 3.96 -4.40
C PHE A 15 -3.36 3.78 -5.63
N LYS A 16 -3.19 2.66 -6.31
CA LYS A 16 -3.76 2.37 -7.61
C LYS A 16 -5.28 2.50 -7.61
N LYS A 17 -5.80 3.24 -8.58
CA LYS A 17 -7.23 3.29 -8.85
C LYS A 17 -7.68 2.03 -9.59
N PRO A 18 -8.81 1.42 -9.21
CA PRO A 18 -9.21 0.11 -9.73
C PRO A 18 -9.63 0.11 -11.21
N TYR A 19 -9.99 1.26 -11.75
CA TYR A 19 -10.50 1.40 -13.13
C TYR A 19 -9.43 1.74 -14.17
N SER A 20 -8.16 1.72 -13.82
CA SER A 20 -7.05 2.05 -14.75
C SER A 20 -6.02 0.93 -14.84
N PRO A 21 -6.39 -0.25 -15.39
CA PRO A 21 -5.49 -1.40 -15.41
C PRO A 21 -4.30 -1.25 -16.37
N MET A 22 -4.49 -0.57 -17.49
CA MET A 22 -3.47 -0.45 -18.56
C MET A 22 -2.50 0.72 -18.34
N SER A 23 -2.91 1.73 -17.62
CA SER A 23 -2.09 2.91 -17.28
C SER A 23 -2.42 3.30 -15.84
N PRO A 24 -1.85 2.61 -14.86
CA PRO A 24 -2.24 2.78 -13.46
C PRO A 24 -2.04 4.21 -12.98
N VAL A 25 -3.12 4.84 -12.55
CA VAL A 25 -3.11 6.14 -11.88
C VAL A 25 -3.28 5.94 -10.38
N SER A 26 -2.76 6.89 -9.60
CA SER A 26 -2.78 6.84 -8.16
C SER A 26 -3.86 7.74 -7.57
N TYR A 27 -4.50 7.30 -6.48
CA TYR A 27 -5.16 8.23 -5.58
C TYR A 27 -4.13 9.20 -4.99
N PRO A 28 -4.50 10.45 -4.71
CA PRO A 28 -3.59 11.43 -4.11
C PRO A 28 -3.29 11.18 -2.63
N PHE A 29 -3.93 10.21 -2.02
CA PHE A 29 -3.77 9.80 -0.62
C PHE A 29 -4.08 8.30 -0.47
N PRO A 30 -3.62 7.64 0.60
CA PRO A 30 -3.93 6.24 0.83
C PRO A 30 -5.43 6.06 1.12
N PRO A 31 -6.17 5.28 0.32
CA PRO A 31 -7.57 4.99 0.63
C PRO A 31 -7.67 4.14 1.91
N PRO A 32 -8.81 4.16 2.62
CA PRO A 32 -8.98 3.40 3.87
C PRO A 32 -8.61 1.92 3.77
N THR A 33 -8.88 1.29 2.64
CA THR A 33 -8.50 -0.11 2.39
C THR A 33 -6.99 -0.31 2.36
N ALA A 34 -6.23 0.62 1.79
CA ALA A 34 -4.76 0.58 1.81
C ALA A 34 -4.23 0.78 3.24
N VAL A 35 -4.82 1.70 4.00
CA VAL A 35 -4.45 1.91 5.40
C VAL A 35 -4.69 0.64 6.22
N LEU A 36 -5.84 -0.02 6.07
CA LEU A 36 -6.12 -1.29 6.75
C LEU A 36 -5.11 -2.37 6.38
N GLY A 37 -4.72 -2.45 5.10
CA GLY A 37 -3.67 -3.37 4.64
C GLY A 37 -2.31 -3.09 5.30
N MET A 38 -1.92 -1.82 5.40
CA MET A 38 -0.70 -1.41 6.11
C MET A 38 -0.76 -1.79 7.59
N LEU A 39 -1.88 -1.53 8.27
CA LEU A 39 -2.07 -1.91 9.67
C LEU A 39 -1.98 -3.42 9.88
N GLY A 40 -2.56 -4.21 8.97
CA GLY A 40 -2.44 -5.67 8.98
C GLY A 40 -0.99 -6.14 8.86
N ALA A 41 -0.20 -5.52 7.98
CA ALA A 41 1.22 -5.81 7.82
C ALA A 41 2.04 -5.42 9.05
N ILE A 42 1.77 -4.26 9.65
CA ILE A 42 2.44 -3.82 10.88
C ILE A 42 2.14 -4.80 12.03
N ALA A 43 0.87 -5.19 12.21
CA ALA A 43 0.46 -6.10 13.26
C ALA A 43 0.85 -7.57 13.02
N GLY A 44 1.18 -7.94 11.79
CA GLY A 44 1.50 -9.33 11.41
C GLY A 44 0.29 -10.22 11.26
N TYR A 45 -0.84 -9.66 10.82
CA TYR A 45 -2.03 -10.44 10.53
C TYR A 45 -2.01 -10.98 9.11
N ASP A 46 -2.50 -12.20 8.92
CA ASP A 46 -2.61 -12.81 7.60
C ASP A 46 -3.54 -12.01 6.69
N LYS A 47 -3.24 -12.02 5.39
CA LYS A 47 -3.99 -11.29 4.36
C LYS A 47 -5.47 -11.72 4.27
N THR A 48 -5.80 -12.91 4.72
CA THR A 48 -7.16 -13.45 4.68
C THR A 48 -8.00 -13.04 5.89
N GLU A 49 -7.36 -12.63 7.00
CA GLU A 49 -8.04 -12.37 8.27
C GLU A 49 -7.84 -10.95 8.83
N TYR A 50 -6.92 -10.15 8.30
CA TYR A 50 -6.57 -8.86 8.92
C TYR A 50 -7.75 -7.91 9.06
N HIS A 51 -8.71 -7.93 8.14
CA HIS A 51 -9.91 -7.10 8.23
C HIS A 51 -10.70 -7.38 9.51
N GLU A 52 -11.00 -8.66 9.76
CA GLU A 52 -11.75 -9.07 10.95
C GLU A 52 -10.94 -8.91 12.23
N ARG A 53 -9.62 -9.18 12.17
CA ARG A 53 -8.71 -8.99 13.30
C ARG A 53 -8.61 -7.52 13.72
N LEU A 54 -8.56 -6.60 12.77
CA LEU A 54 -8.54 -5.16 13.03
C LEU A 54 -9.91 -4.62 13.49
N GLY A 55 -11.00 -5.26 13.12
CA GLY A 55 -12.35 -4.74 13.35
C GLY A 55 -12.71 -3.64 12.35
N TRP A 56 -12.54 -3.93 11.06
CA TRP A 56 -12.69 -2.95 9.97
C TRP A 56 -14.03 -2.23 9.94
N ARG A 57 -15.10 -2.87 10.39
CA ARG A 57 -16.46 -2.30 10.36
C ARG A 57 -16.65 -1.10 11.28
N THR A 58 -15.87 -1.03 12.35
CA THR A 58 -15.90 0.05 13.33
C THR A 58 -14.73 0.99 13.20
N ALA A 59 -13.75 0.65 12.34
CA ALA A 59 -12.56 1.44 12.10
C ALA A 59 -12.92 2.83 11.53
N ARG A 60 -12.29 3.86 12.07
CA ARG A 60 -12.38 5.25 11.61
C ARG A 60 -10.98 5.72 11.27
N ILE A 61 -10.80 6.16 10.03
CA ILE A 61 -9.50 6.53 9.49
C ILE A 61 -9.56 7.98 9.01
N GLY A 62 -8.71 8.82 9.58
CA GLY A 62 -8.44 10.16 9.13
C GLY A 62 -7.06 10.24 8.48
N ILE A 63 -6.92 11.05 7.44
CA ILE A 63 -5.68 11.19 6.68
C ILE A 63 -5.41 12.67 6.46
N ALA A 64 -4.21 13.11 6.84
CA ALA A 64 -3.77 14.48 6.62
C ALA A 64 -2.44 14.49 5.85
N PRO A 65 -2.36 15.16 4.68
CA PRO A 65 -1.09 15.33 3.99
C PRO A 65 -0.14 16.17 4.84
N GLN A 66 1.12 15.72 4.95
CA GLN A 66 2.20 16.41 5.68
C GLN A 66 3.21 17.07 4.73
N ALA A 67 3.02 16.89 3.42
CA ALA A 67 3.80 17.50 2.37
C ALA A 67 2.88 17.73 1.17
N PRO A 68 3.24 18.63 0.22
CA PRO A 68 2.48 18.77 -1.02
C PRO A 68 2.38 17.44 -1.77
N VAL A 69 1.19 17.12 -2.22
CA VAL A 69 0.96 15.91 -3.03
C VAL A 69 1.47 16.17 -4.44
N ARG A 70 2.45 15.40 -4.89
CA ARG A 70 3.07 15.53 -6.21
C ARG A 70 2.93 14.23 -6.98
N ALA A 71 2.31 14.30 -8.16
CA ALA A 71 2.25 13.16 -9.07
C ALA A 71 3.52 13.13 -9.94
N PHE A 72 3.99 11.92 -10.19
CA PHE A 72 5.12 11.64 -11.06
C PHE A 72 4.75 10.50 -12.00
N ARG A 73 5.03 10.65 -13.29
CA ARG A 73 4.75 9.62 -14.29
C ARG A 73 6.04 9.04 -14.83
N ALA A 74 6.11 7.72 -14.87
CA ALA A 74 7.23 6.98 -15.42
C ALA A 74 6.75 5.74 -16.18
N ALA A 75 7.43 5.39 -17.26
CA ALA A 75 7.24 4.10 -17.90
C ALA A 75 8.04 3.04 -17.15
N ILE A 76 7.38 1.96 -16.79
CA ILE A 76 7.99 0.83 -16.09
C ILE A 76 7.98 -0.39 -17.01
N ASN A 77 9.11 -1.08 -17.08
CA ASN A 77 9.23 -2.34 -17.79
C ASN A 77 8.66 -3.46 -16.91
N LEU A 78 7.52 -3.99 -17.32
CA LEU A 78 6.90 -5.15 -16.69
C LEU A 78 7.22 -6.41 -17.47
N LEU A 79 7.24 -7.55 -16.78
CA LEU A 79 7.31 -8.85 -17.42
C LEU A 79 5.99 -9.13 -18.13
N GLN A 80 6.07 -9.57 -19.39
CA GLN A 80 4.89 -9.93 -20.15
C GLN A 80 4.44 -11.34 -19.76
N THR A 81 3.20 -11.45 -19.29
CA THR A 81 2.62 -12.72 -18.82
C THR A 81 1.47 -13.21 -19.70
N LYS A 82 1.22 -12.56 -20.85
CA LYS A 82 0.11 -12.90 -21.76
C LYS A 82 0.13 -14.34 -22.25
N ASP A 83 1.34 -14.86 -22.49
CA ASP A 83 1.54 -16.21 -23.04
C ASP A 83 1.93 -17.22 -21.97
N GLY A 84 1.58 -16.93 -20.70
CA GLY A 84 1.92 -17.75 -19.55
C GLY A 84 3.28 -17.41 -18.93
N VAL A 85 3.54 -18.02 -17.77
CA VAL A 85 4.77 -17.78 -17.00
C VAL A 85 6.04 -18.36 -17.63
N ASP A 86 5.91 -19.32 -18.53
CA ASP A 86 7.07 -19.99 -19.16
C ASP A 86 7.87 -19.07 -20.07
N SER A 87 7.24 -18.04 -20.65
CA SER A 87 7.88 -17.14 -21.60
C SER A 87 9.00 -16.29 -20.99
N TYR A 88 8.92 -15.95 -19.72
CA TYR A 88 9.97 -15.19 -19.07
C TYR A 88 10.93 -16.05 -18.23
N PHE A 89 10.52 -17.24 -17.79
CA PHE A 89 11.44 -18.19 -17.16
C PHE A 89 12.34 -18.89 -18.19
N ARG A 90 11.87 -19.04 -19.43
CA ARG A 90 12.60 -19.68 -20.54
C ARG A 90 12.54 -18.79 -21.79
N PRO A 91 13.20 -17.63 -21.77
CA PRO A 91 13.16 -16.69 -22.89
C PRO A 91 13.77 -17.33 -24.14
N ARG A 92 13.09 -17.18 -25.28
CA ARG A 92 13.58 -17.62 -26.58
C ARG A 92 14.18 -16.44 -27.34
N ALA A 93 15.18 -16.71 -28.19
CA ALA A 93 15.76 -15.67 -29.04
C ALA A 93 14.67 -14.99 -29.91
N GLY A 94 14.68 -13.66 -29.95
CA GLY A 94 13.71 -12.86 -30.69
C GLY A 94 12.37 -12.66 -30.00
N GLN A 95 12.17 -13.20 -28.81
CA GLN A 95 10.94 -13.00 -28.03
C GLN A 95 11.08 -11.77 -27.10
N ASN A 96 10.11 -10.84 -27.19
CA ASN A 96 10.04 -9.73 -26.26
C ASN A 96 9.34 -10.19 -24.98
N THR A 97 10.09 -10.24 -23.89
CA THR A 97 9.60 -10.66 -22.55
C THR A 97 9.15 -9.50 -21.69
N HIS A 98 9.28 -8.27 -22.15
CA HIS A 98 8.95 -7.06 -21.42
C HIS A 98 7.89 -6.25 -22.14
N THR A 99 7.07 -5.56 -21.36
CA THR A 99 6.14 -4.55 -21.84
C THR A 99 6.30 -3.27 -21.03
N GLN A 100 6.34 -2.12 -21.71
CA GLN A 100 6.38 -0.82 -21.06
C GLN A 100 4.98 -0.36 -20.73
N VAL A 101 4.76 0.01 -19.48
CA VAL A 101 3.48 0.54 -19.01
C VAL A 101 3.72 1.87 -18.32
N PRO A 102 3.01 2.95 -18.71
CA PRO A 102 3.08 4.22 -18.01
C PRO A 102 2.35 4.11 -16.67
N PHE A 103 3.06 4.43 -15.60
CA PHE A 103 2.53 4.47 -14.24
C PHE A 103 2.50 5.91 -13.74
N GLU A 104 1.51 6.23 -12.94
CA GLU A 104 1.50 7.43 -12.12
C GLU A 104 1.83 7.05 -10.67
N PHE A 105 2.83 7.72 -10.12
CA PHE A 105 3.26 7.59 -8.73
C PHE A 105 3.07 8.91 -7.99
N LEU A 106 3.03 8.83 -6.67
CA LEU A 106 3.26 9.97 -5.80
C LEU A 106 4.76 10.07 -5.50
N ARG A 107 5.32 11.27 -5.62
CA ARG A 107 6.72 11.55 -5.30
C ARG A 107 6.82 12.11 -3.89
N GLU A 108 7.68 11.49 -3.07
CA GLU A 108 7.93 11.88 -1.69
C GLU A 108 6.61 12.04 -0.88
N PRO A 109 5.70 11.06 -0.95
CA PRO A 109 4.45 11.14 -0.22
C PRO A 109 4.71 11.13 1.28
N ARG A 110 3.97 11.98 2.01
CA ARG A 110 4.00 12.02 3.47
C ARG A 110 2.61 12.29 4.01
N PHE A 111 2.10 11.37 4.80
CA PHE A 111 0.76 11.45 5.37
C PHE A 111 0.79 11.16 6.86
N ARG A 112 -0.02 11.89 7.61
CA ARG A 112 -0.35 11.55 8.98
C ARG A 112 -1.67 10.79 9.01
N LEU A 113 -1.66 9.65 9.65
CA LEU A 113 -2.80 8.77 9.78
C LEU A 113 -3.34 8.84 11.21
N TYR A 114 -4.65 8.94 11.30
CA TYR A 114 -5.42 8.90 12.54
C TYR A 114 -6.32 7.68 12.47
N VAL A 115 -6.13 6.72 13.35
CA VAL A 115 -6.87 5.46 13.32
C VAL A 115 -7.51 5.20 14.67
N ALA A 116 -8.83 5.05 14.67
CA ALA A 116 -9.63 4.77 15.86
C ALA A 116 -10.67 3.68 15.58
N GLY A 117 -11.30 3.16 16.63
CA GLY A 117 -12.38 2.20 16.51
C GLY A 117 -11.96 0.78 16.11
N LEU A 118 -10.67 0.47 16.17
CA LEU A 118 -10.17 -0.89 16.03
C LEU A 118 -10.50 -1.73 17.27
N LYS A 119 -10.40 -3.06 17.14
CA LYS A 119 -10.45 -3.96 18.30
C LYS A 119 -9.33 -3.62 19.29
N GLU A 120 -9.58 -3.80 20.58
CA GLU A 120 -8.65 -3.40 21.64
C GLU A 120 -7.30 -4.12 21.55
N ASP A 121 -7.32 -5.43 21.32
CA ASP A 121 -6.11 -6.23 21.15
C ASP A 121 -5.28 -5.79 19.94
N ALA A 122 -5.94 -5.46 18.83
CA ALA A 122 -5.28 -4.91 17.64
C ALA A 122 -4.69 -3.53 17.92
N THR A 123 -5.43 -2.66 18.61
CA THR A 123 -4.96 -1.32 18.99
C THR A 123 -3.70 -1.40 19.86
N ASN A 124 -3.70 -2.27 20.87
CA ASN A 124 -2.55 -2.47 21.76
C ASN A 124 -1.32 -2.98 20.99
N ARG A 125 -1.51 -3.98 20.14
CA ARG A 125 -0.44 -4.54 19.33
C ARG A 125 0.16 -3.51 18.37
N LEU A 126 -0.68 -2.75 17.69
CA LEU A 126 -0.25 -1.68 16.79
C LEU A 126 0.49 -0.56 17.53
N ALA A 127 -0.01 -0.15 18.70
CA ALA A 127 0.65 0.86 19.51
C ALA A 127 2.06 0.44 19.93
N GLU A 128 2.24 -0.83 20.32
CA GLU A 128 3.55 -1.39 20.66
C GLU A 128 4.49 -1.44 19.45
N GLN A 129 4.02 -1.93 18.32
CA GLN A 129 4.80 -2.01 17.08
C GLN A 129 5.22 -0.62 16.58
N LEU A 130 4.30 0.33 16.55
CA LEU A 130 4.58 1.70 16.12
C LEU A 130 5.56 2.41 17.06
N ALA A 131 5.42 2.23 18.38
CA ALA A 131 6.33 2.82 19.36
C ALA A 131 7.75 2.26 19.26
N SER A 132 7.90 0.97 18.94
CA SER A 132 9.21 0.32 18.77
C SER A 132 9.80 0.51 17.37
N GLY A 133 9.06 1.09 16.41
CA GLY A 133 9.47 1.22 15.03
C GLY A 133 9.60 -0.13 14.29
N ARG A 134 8.93 -1.16 14.77
CA ARG A 134 8.96 -2.50 14.18
C ARG A 134 7.67 -2.80 13.44
N THR A 135 7.81 -3.48 12.33
CA THR A 135 6.69 -4.03 11.57
C THR A 135 6.89 -5.53 11.40
N ALA A 136 5.80 -6.30 11.48
CA ALA A 136 5.89 -7.75 11.30
C ALA A 136 6.18 -8.12 9.84
N TYR A 137 5.55 -7.41 8.90
CA TYR A 137 5.81 -7.55 7.47
C TYR A 137 6.25 -6.21 6.89
N THR A 138 6.92 -6.26 5.74
CA THR A 138 7.29 -5.06 4.99
C THR A 138 6.04 -4.25 4.61
N VAL A 139 6.09 -2.96 4.89
CA VAL A 139 5.04 -2.02 4.49
C VAL A 139 5.54 -1.22 3.29
N SER A 140 4.77 -1.22 2.21
CA SER A 140 5.03 -0.43 1.01
C SER A 140 3.92 0.60 0.81
N LEU A 141 4.29 1.77 0.29
CA LEU A 141 3.35 2.81 -0.11
C LEU A 141 2.94 2.65 -1.58
#